data_2066271926fc86c0db8df36f23793e72
#
_entry.id   2066271926fc86c0db8df36f23793e72
#
_cell.length_a   1.000
_cell.length_b   1.000
_cell.length_c   1.000
_cell.angle_alpha   90.00
_cell.angle_beta   90.00
_cell.angle_gamma   90.00
#
_symmetry.space_group_name_H-M   'P 1'
#
loop_
_entity.id
_entity.type
_entity.pdbx_description
1 polymer ?
#
loop_
_entity_poly.entity_id
_entity_poly.type
_entity_poly.pdbx_seq_one_letter_code
_entity_poly.pdbx_strand_id
1 'polypeptide(L)'
;MFKQVINAMNSSVWAIQPEKMEIIMKFLSIRLTGQKISDETISAVTQSQPEMFSQKKTVVLPIFGTITQHADMMSEYSGGTSTDKLGAMFDNAMSNPSIKSIILNIDSPGGSVYGLEELTTKIRNARGKGKRIIAVANSLMASAAYYIGSAADKIVASPGAQVGSIGTIAVHIDQSKAIAEAGYKYTFFTAGKYKALGNNTEPLSEDAVDYYQTMVDRYYDMFVSAVAQNRGISKQDVKSNYGQGKVLIAQDAVKVGMVDQIRTLEEVIKQEERRYTRTR
;
A
#
# COMPACT_ATOMS: atom_id res chain seq x y z
N MET A 1 -13.09 0.35 -20.63
CA MET A 1 -12.49 -0.29 -19.46
C MET A 1 -11.16 0.37 -19.05
N PHE A 2 -10.08 0.33 -19.87
CA PHE A 2 -8.77 0.91 -19.51
C PHE A 2 -8.74 2.43 -19.37
N LYS A 3 -9.55 3.18 -20.12
CA LYS A 3 -9.71 4.64 -19.90
C LYS A 3 -10.17 4.98 -18.48
N GLN A 4 -10.98 4.12 -17.86
CA GLN A 4 -11.43 4.31 -16.48
C GLN A 4 -10.30 4.12 -15.47
N VAL A 5 -9.37 3.19 -15.71
CA VAL A 5 -8.21 2.97 -14.84
C VAL A 5 -7.25 4.17 -14.90
N ILE A 6 -6.99 4.69 -16.11
CA ILE A 6 -6.17 5.89 -16.27
C ILE A 6 -6.81 7.12 -15.62
N ASN A 7 -8.12 7.28 -15.79
CA ASN A 7 -8.83 8.37 -15.13
C ASN A 7 -8.82 8.21 -13.60
N ALA A 8 -8.94 6.98 -13.09
CA ALA A 8 -8.82 6.71 -11.67
C ALA A 8 -7.40 7.03 -11.15
N MET A 9 -6.36 6.74 -11.93
CA MET A 9 -4.97 7.07 -11.57
C MET A 9 -4.71 8.57 -11.58
N ASN A 10 -5.19 9.29 -12.59
CA ASN A 10 -5.03 10.75 -12.70
C ASN A 10 -5.74 11.55 -11.58
N SER A 11 -6.73 10.96 -10.92
CA SER A 11 -7.52 11.64 -9.89
C SER A 11 -7.23 11.17 -8.47
N SER A 12 -6.28 10.27 -8.29
CA SER A 12 -6.02 9.61 -7.00
C SER A 12 -4.63 9.93 -6.46
N VAL A 13 -4.55 10.06 -5.14
CA VAL A 13 -3.27 10.06 -4.42
C VAL A 13 -2.89 8.63 -4.05
N TRP A 14 -1.61 8.32 -4.21
CA TRP A 14 -1.06 6.99 -4.01
C TRP A 14 0.04 7.01 -2.94
N ALA A 15 0.03 6.03 -2.10
CA ALA A 15 1.11 5.65 -1.22
C ALA A 15 1.77 4.37 -1.77
N ILE A 16 2.52 4.51 -2.87
CA ILE A 16 3.15 3.42 -3.64
C ILE A 16 4.60 3.78 -3.98
N GLN A 17 5.44 2.78 -4.15
CA GLN A 17 6.81 3.00 -4.66
C GLN A 17 6.79 3.58 -6.08
N PRO A 18 7.64 4.60 -6.38
CA PRO A 18 7.69 5.23 -7.70
C PRO A 18 7.93 4.23 -8.84
N GLU A 19 8.84 3.30 -8.67
CA GLU A 19 9.19 2.29 -9.69
C GLU A 19 7.99 1.40 -10.04
N LYS A 20 7.16 1.06 -9.04
CA LYS A 20 5.93 0.28 -9.31
C LYS A 20 4.88 1.13 -10.00
N MET A 21 4.78 2.42 -9.65
CA MET A 21 3.91 3.36 -10.36
C MET A 21 4.31 3.46 -11.84
N GLU A 22 5.60 3.60 -12.15
CA GLU A 22 6.10 3.63 -13.54
C GLU A 22 5.73 2.37 -14.32
N ILE A 23 5.86 1.18 -13.72
CA ILE A 23 5.48 -0.10 -14.34
C ILE A 23 3.97 -0.10 -14.67
N ILE A 24 3.13 0.33 -13.73
CA ILE A 24 1.68 0.42 -13.93
C ILE A 24 1.37 1.41 -15.05
N MET A 25 2.02 2.58 -15.07
CA MET A 25 1.84 3.60 -16.10
C MET A 25 2.26 3.11 -17.49
N LYS A 26 3.40 2.41 -17.59
CA LYS A 26 3.88 1.81 -18.84
C LYS A 26 2.91 0.75 -19.36
N PHE A 27 2.40 -0.12 -18.48
CA PHE A 27 1.41 -1.13 -18.83
C PHE A 27 0.13 -0.49 -19.39
N LEU A 28 -0.36 0.57 -18.74
CA LEU A 28 -1.54 1.29 -19.18
C LEU A 28 -1.31 2.02 -20.53
N SER A 29 -0.12 2.58 -20.75
CA SER A 29 0.22 3.26 -22.02
C SER A 29 0.23 2.30 -23.20
N ILE A 30 0.80 1.11 -23.07
CA ILE A 30 0.80 0.05 -24.09
C ILE A 30 -0.64 -0.35 -24.47
N ARG A 31 -1.52 -0.46 -23.48
CA ARG A 31 -2.93 -0.77 -23.73
C ARG A 31 -3.71 0.35 -24.42
N LEU A 32 -3.35 1.60 -24.14
CA LEU A 32 -3.97 2.77 -24.81
C LEU A 32 -3.66 2.83 -26.30
N THR A 33 -2.46 2.42 -26.70
CA THR A 33 -2.05 2.38 -28.13
C THR A 33 -2.67 1.22 -28.91
N GLY A 34 -3.52 0.39 -28.25
CA GLY A 34 -4.16 -0.77 -28.87
C GLY A 34 -3.22 -1.96 -29.11
N GLN A 35 -1.97 -1.88 -28.63
CA GLN A 35 -1.02 -2.98 -28.73
C GLN A 35 -1.42 -4.14 -27.80
N LYS A 36 -1.25 -5.37 -28.27
CA LYS A 36 -1.40 -6.55 -27.42
C LYS A 36 -0.24 -6.60 -26.43
N ILE A 37 -0.54 -6.73 -25.17
CA ILE A 37 0.47 -7.00 -24.15
C ILE A 37 0.85 -8.48 -24.26
N SER A 38 2.15 -8.78 -24.28
CA SER A 38 2.60 -10.16 -24.28
C SER A 38 2.27 -10.83 -22.95
N ASP A 39 2.06 -12.16 -22.98
CA ASP A 39 1.84 -12.96 -21.78
C ASP A 39 3.02 -12.88 -20.79
N GLU A 40 4.24 -12.65 -21.29
CA GLU A 40 5.43 -12.39 -20.48
C GLU A 40 5.31 -11.08 -19.69
N THR A 41 4.78 -10.01 -20.30
CA THR A 41 4.57 -8.74 -19.62
C THR A 41 3.44 -8.85 -18.59
N ILE A 42 2.40 -9.61 -18.90
CA ILE A 42 1.32 -9.92 -17.94
C ILE A 42 1.89 -10.72 -16.75
N SER A 43 2.64 -11.77 -17.02
CA SER A 43 3.27 -12.61 -15.99
C SER A 43 4.24 -11.83 -15.09
N ALA A 44 4.98 -10.88 -15.65
CA ALA A 44 5.91 -10.03 -14.89
C ALA A 44 5.17 -9.05 -13.93
N VAL A 45 3.90 -8.75 -14.19
CA VAL A 45 3.06 -7.86 -13.36
C VAL A 45 2.16 -8.65 -12.41
N THR A 46 1.83 -9.90 -12.78
CA THR A 46 0.93 -10.76 -11.99
C THR A 46 1.75 -11.61 -11.01
N GLN A 47 1.68 -11.27 -9.74
CA GLN A 47 2.16 -12.17 -8.67
C GLN A 47 1.02 -13.05 -8.20
N SER A 48 1.23 -14.38 -8.16
CA SER A 48 0.31 -15.27 -7.46
C SER A 48 0.32 -14.93 -5.98
N GLN A 49 -0.84 -14.61 -5.42
CA GLN A 49 -0.93 -14.38 -3.98
C GLN A 49 -0.86 -15.69 -3.21
N PRO A 50 -0.04 -15.78 -2.16
CA PRO A 50 -0.14 -16.88 -1.22
C PRO A 50 -1.50 -16.83 -0.54
N GLU A 51 -2.08 -18.00 -0.32
CA GLU A 51 -3.34 -18.10 0.43
C GLU A 51 -3.12 -17.86 1.93
N MET A 52 -4.18 -17.39 2.59
CA MET A 52 -4.23 -17.38 4.04
C MET A 52 -4.11 -18.82 4.56
N PHE A 53 -3.22 -19.03 5.49
CA PHE A 53 -3.13 -20.33 6.17
C PHE A 53 -3.09 -20.17 7.68
N SER A 54 -3.55 -21.20 8.38
CA SER A 54 -3.44 -21.28 9.83
C SER A 54 -2.65 -22.51 10.25
N GLN A 55 -1.77 -22.33 11.22
CA GLN A 55 -0.99 -23.39 11.82
C GLN A 55 -1.23 -23.36 13.33
N LYS A 56 -1.85 -24.40 13.88
CA LYS A 56 -2.20 -24.50 15.30
C LYS A 56 -2.95 -23.25 15.81
N LYS A 57 -2.26 -22.34 16.54
CA LYS A 57 -2.82 -21.14 17.15
C LYS A 57 -2.45 -19.85 16.45
N THR A 58 -1.75 -19.93 15.32
CA THR A 58 -1.28 -18.81 14.54
C THR A 58 -1.97 -18.77 13.18
N VAL A 59 -2.46 -17.63 12.76
CA VAL A 59 -2.96 -17.38 11.39
C VAL A 59 -2.02 -16.42 10.68
N VAL A 60 -1.77 -16.70 9.42
CA VAL A 60 -0.95 -15.83 8.53
C VAL A 60 -1.86 -15.22 7.48
N LEU A 61 -1.96 -13.90 7.49
CA LEU A 61 -2.74 -13.11 6.55
C LEU A 61 -1.79 -12.51 5.51
N PRO A 62 -1.94 -12.82 4.23
CA PRO A 62 -1.09 -12.28 3.17
C PRO A 62 -1.44 -10.84 2.82
N ILE A 63 -0.42 -9.99 2.63
CA ILE A 63 -0.51 -8.63 2.10
C ILE A 63 0.51 -8.53 0.98
N PHE A 64 0.06 -8.78 -0.25
CA PHE A 64 0.93 -8.91 -1.40
C PHE A 64 0.52 -7.96 -2.53
N GLY A 65 1.49 -7.56 -3.33
CA GLY A 65 1.25 -6.74 -4.52
C GLY A 65 0.66 -5.36 -4.19
N THR A 66 -0.02 -4.75 -5.15
CA THR A 66 -0.58 -3.40 -5.01
C THR A 66 -1.80 -3.40 -4.08
N ILE A 67 -1.83 -2.47 -3.13
CA ILE A 67 -2.95 -2.33 -2.17
C ILE A 67 -4.01 -1.40 -2.77
N THR A 68 -5.27 -1.84 -2.74
CA THR A 68 -6.45 -1.06 -3.13
C THR A 68 -7.53 -1.15 -2.06
N GLN A 69 -8.50 -0.24 -2.04
CA GLN A 69 -9.58 -0.32 -1.06
C GLN A 69 -10.49 -1.50 -1.36
N HIS A 70 -11.02 -1.55 -2.57
CA HIS A 70 -11.92 -2.60 -3.03
C HIS A 70 -11.19 -3.61 -3.90
N ALA A 71 -11.69 -4.83 -3.97
CA ALA A 71 -11.25 -5.78 -4.99
C ALA A 71 -11.72 -5.27 -6.36
N ASP A 72 -10.81 -4.75 -7.13
CA ASP A 72 -11.03 -4.29 -8.49
C ASP A 72 -10.17 -5.10 -9.48
N MET A 73 -10.37 -4.81 -10.76
CA MET A 73 -9.58 -5.47 -11.80
C MET A 73 -8.08 -5.24 -11.66
N MET A 74 -7.64 -4.10 -11.10
CA MET A 74 -6.22 -3.87 -10.87
C MET A 74 -5.66 -4.82 -9.82
N SER A 75 -6.40 -5.07 -8.74
CA SER A 75 -6.01 -6.04 -7.72
C SER A 75 -6.08 -7.49 -8.24
N GLU A 76 -7.04 -7.81 -9.10
CA GLU A 76 -7.17 -9.14 -9.72
C GLU A 76 -6.05 -9.42 -10.74
N TYR A 77 -5.72 -8.46 -11.61
CA TYR A 77 -4.63 -8.62 -12.59
C TYR A 77 -3.23 -8.49 -11.99
N SER A 78 -3.03 -7.68 -10.95
CA SER A 78 -1.73 -7.47 -10.32
C SER A 78 -1.45 -8.40 -9.13
N GLY A 79 -2.39 -9.28 -8.79
CA GLY A 79 -2.30 -10.09 -7.56
C GLY A 79 -2.30 -9.22 -6.30
N GLY A 80 -3.05 -8.09 -6.31
CA GLY A 80 -3.03 -7.10 -5.23
C GLY A 80 -3.88 -7.46 -4.02
N THR A 81 -3.73 -6.70 -2.95
CA THR A 81 -4.48 -6.84 -1.70
C THR A 81 -5.58 -5.78 -1.59
N SER A 82 -6.83 -6.23 -1.33
CA SER A 82 -7.92 -5.31 -0.96
C SER A 82 -7.95 -5.08 0.56
N THR A 83 -8.01 -3.80 0.99
CA THR A 83 -8.12 -3.48 2.42
C THR A 83 -9.44 -3.95 3.03
N ASP A 84 -10.52 -3.98 2.25
CA ASP A 84 -11.83 -4.50 2.70
C ASP A 84 -11.75 -6.01 2.96
N LYS A 85 -11.20 -6.78 2.01
CA LYS A 85 -11.01 -8.24 2.17
C LYS A 85 -10.08 -8.55 3.34
N LEU A 86 -8.96 -7.83 3.43
CA LEU A 86 -8.00 -8.01 4.52
C LEU A 86 -8.64 -7.66 5.88
N GLY A 87 -9.43 -6.59 5.94
CA GLY A 87 -10.18 -6.21 7.14
C GLY A 87 -11.16 -7.29 7.61
N ALA A 88 -11.88 -7.93 6.67
CA ALA A 88 -12.78 -9.05 6.98
C ALA A 88 -11.99 -10.30 7.46
N MET A 89 -10.88 -10.63 6.80
CA MET A 89 -10.00 -11.74 7.24
C MET A 89 -9.43 -11.49 8.65
N PHE A 90 -9.05 -10.25 8.94
CA PHE A 90 -8.54 -9.83 10.24
C PHE A 90 -9.64 -9.96 11.34
N ASP A 91 -10.86 -9.50 11.06
CA ASP A 91 -11.99 -9.62 11.99
C ASP A 91 -12.32 -11.09 12.29
N ASN A 92 -12.32 -11.94 11.26
CA ASN A 92 -12.50 -13.38 11.41
C ASN A 92 -11.39 -14.00 12.28
N ALA A 93 -10.15 -13.61 12.08
CA ALA A 93 -9.03 -14.05 12.90
C ALA A 93 -9.15 -13.57 14.36
N MET A 94 -9.59 -12.32 14.56
CA MET A 94 -9.82 -11.77 15.90
C MET A 94 -10.97 -12.45 16.63
N SER A 95 -12.02 -12.84 15.94
CA SER A 95 -13.21 -13.52 16.54
C SER A 95 -12.94 -15.00 16.87
N ASN A 96 -11.98 -15.65 16.20
CA ASN A 96 -11.72 -17.08 16.37
C ASN A 96 -10.98 -17.36 17.69
N PRO A 97 -11.59 -18.01 18.69
CA PRO A 97 -10.96 -18.24 20.01
C PRO A 97 -9.76 -19.19 19.96
N SER A 98 -9.64 -20.01 18.91
CA SER A 98 -8.50 -20.91 18.71
C SER A 98 -7.23 -20.17 18.30
N ILE A 99 -7.35 -19.01 17.66
CA ILE A 99 -6.23 -18.18 17.23
C ILE A 99 -5.72 -17.33 18.39
N LYS A 100 -4.40 -17.30 18.56
CA LYS A 100 -3.70 -16.50 19.57
C LYS A 100 -2.72 -15.50 19.00
N SER A 101 -2.23 -15.76 17.77
CA SER A 101 -1.35 -14.85 17.02
C SER A 101 -1.84 -14.64 15.59
N ILE A 102 -1.76 -13.40 15.13
CA ILE A 102 -2.05 -13.00 13.76
C ILE A 102 -0.75 -12.45 13.18
N ILE A 103 -0.28 -13.04 12.09
CA ILE A 103 0.89 -12.59 11.35
C ILE A 103 0.43 -11.95 10.05
N LEU A 104 0.76 -10.69 9.85
CA LEU A 104 0.60 -10.00 8.58
C LEU A 104 1.86 -10.28 7.76
N ASN A 105 1.79 -11.17 6.79
CA ASN A 105 2.90 -11.51 5.91
C ASN A 105 2.91 -10.55 4.72
N ILE A 106 3.88 -9.64 4.69
CA ILE A 106 3.86 -8.48 3.80
C ILE A 106 4.95 -8.58 2.75
N ASP A 107 4.55 -8.50 1.48
CA ASP A 107 5.39 -8.29 0.31
C ASP A 107 4.67 -7.37 -0.67
N SER A 108 4.77 -6.06 -0.44
CA SER A 108 3.98 -5.07 -1.15
C SER A 108 4.73 -3.75 -1.33
N PRO A 109 4.66 -3.15 -2.54
CA PRO A 109 5.19 -1.81 -2.83
C PRO A 109 4.30 -0.67 -2.31
N GLY A 110 3.17 -0.99 -1.69
CA GLY A 110 2.13 -0.04 -1.32
C GLY A 110 0.97 0.00 -2.29
N GLY A 111 0.27 1.13 -2.36
CA GLY A 111 -0.92 1.26 -3.20
C GLY A 111 -1.72 2.53 -2.97
N SER A 112 -3.03 2.43 -3.10
CA SER A 112 -3.97 3.54 -2.86
C SER A 112 -3.94 4.01 -1.41
N VAL A 113 -4.19 5.30 -1.20
CA VAL A 113 -4.36 5.86 0.17
C VAL A 113 -5.73 5.54 0.77
N TYR A 114 -6.70 5.14 -0.05
CA TYR A 114 -8.07 4.88 0.40
C TYR A 114 -8.17 3.55 1.16
N GLY A 115 -8.94 3.55 2.24
CA GLY A 115 -9.15 2.38 3.10
C GLY A 115 -8.00 2.07 4.06
N LEU A 116 -6.87 2.82 4.00
CA LEU A 116 -5.70 2.58 4.85
C LEU A 116 -5.97 2.94 6.32
N GLU A 117 -6.55 4.13 6.56
CA GLU A 117 -6.78 4.62 7.92
C GLU A 117 -7.78 3.72 8.67
N GLU A 118 -8.84 3.28 8.00
CA GLU A 118 -9.86 2.39 8.55
C GLU A 118 -9.26 1.06 8.96
N LEU A 119 -8.51 0.41 8.06
CA LEU A 119 -7.85 -0.86 8.33
C LEU A 119 -6.78 -0.72 9.42
N THR A 120 -5.95 0.31 9.33
CA THR A 120 -4.86 0.56 10.28
C THR A 120 -5.40 0.84 11.68
N THR A 121 -6.46 1.65 11.77
CA THR A 121 -7.16 1.92 13.04
C THR A 121 -7.77 0.65 13.63
N LYS A 122 -8.36 -0.21 12.80
CA LYS A 122 -8.87 -1.53 13.23
C LYS A 122 -7.76 -2.38 13.84
N ILE A 123 -6.62 -2.51 13.15
CA ILE A 123 -5.46 -3.30 13.63
C ILE A 123 -4.91 -2.69 14.92
N ARG A 124 -4.67 -1.39 14.96
CA ARG A 124 -4.17 -0.67 16.15
C ARG A 124 -5.08 -0.86 17.36
N ASN A 125 -6.39 -0.74 17.17
CA ASN A 125 -7.37 -0.89 18.23
C ASN A 125 -7.50 -2.35 18.74
N ALA A 126 -7.03 -3.33 17.98
CA ALA A 126 -7.00 -4.73 18.39
C ALA A 126 -5.74 -5.08 19.21
N ARG A 127 -4.74 -4.21 19.27
CA ARG A 127 -3.54 -4.42 20.09
C ARG A 127 -3.90 -4.62 21.57
N GLY A 128 -3.24 -5.57 22.20
CA GLY A 128 -3.48 -5.87 23.61
C GLY A 128 -4.82 -6.58 23.93
N LYS A 129 -5.67 -6.89 22.94
CA LYS A 129 -6.96 -7.55 23.12
C LYS A 129 -6.89 -9.09 23.05
N GLY A 130 -5.87 -9.65 23.67
CA GLY A 130 -5.75 -11.11 23.88
C GLY A 130 -5.10 -11.88 22.72
N LYS A 131 -4.81 -11.22 21.59
CA LYS A 131 -4.06 -11.80 20.47
C LYS A 131 -2.86 -10.93 20.14
N ARG A 132 -1.77 -11.56 19.71
CA ARG A 132 -0.59 -10.85 19.24
C ARG A 132 -0.70 -10.60 17.73
N ILE A 133 -0.38 -9.39 17.32
CA ILE A 133 -0.39 -8.99 15.92
C ILE A 133 1.04 -8.66 15.52
N ILE A 134 1.59 -9.36 14.53
CA ILE A 134 2.98 -9.22 14.10
C ILE A 134 2.97 -8.94 12.60
N ALA A 135 3.56 -7.83 12.20
CA ALA A 135 3.83 -7.56 10.79
C ALA A 135 5.22 -8.12 10.43
N VAL A 136 5.28 -8.88 9.36
CA VAL A 136 6.53 -9.45 8.83
C VAL A 136 6.76 -8.90 7.43
N ALA A 137 7.78 -8.06 7.27
CA ALA A 137 8.31 -7.68 5.97
C ALA A 137 9.08 -8.89 5.42
N ASN A 138 8.46 -9.67 4.54
CA ASN A 138 9.10 -10.87 3.99
C ASN A 138 10.17 -10.51 2.95
N SER A 139 9.84 -9.62 1.99
CA SER A 139 10.79 -9.02 1.05
C SER A 139 10.64 -7.50 1.00
N LEU A 140 9.42 -6.99 0.88
CA LEU A 140 9.14 -5.57 0.75
C LEU A 140 7.92 -5.17 1.59
N MET A 141 8.08 -4.16 2.45
CA MET A 141 6.98 -3.52 3.15
C MET A 141 7.10 -2.01 2.96
N ALA A 142 6.61 -1.53 1.82
CA ALA A 142 6.79 -0.14 1.42
C ALA A 142 5.47 0.64 1.39
N SER A 143 5.55 1.91 1.72
CA SER A 143 4.48 2.90 1.57
C SER A 143 3.17 2.47 2.25
N ALA A 144 2.03 2.31 1.56
CA ALA A 144 0.78 1.83 2.16
C ALA A 144 0.94 0.52 2.96
N ALA A 145 1.85 -0.35 2.54
CA ALA A 145 2.14 -1.59 3.24
C ALA A 145 2.84 -1.34 4.59
N TYR A 146 3.75 -0.35 4.67
CA TYR A 146 4.34 0.07 5.93
C TYR A 146 3.33 0.80 6.82
N TYR A 147 2.43 1.58 6.20
CA TYR A 147 1.32 2.20 6.93
C TYR A 147 0.52 1.15 7.72
N ILE A 148 0.08 0.07 7.04
CA ILE A 148 -0.65 -1.05 7.64
C ILE A 148 0.23 -1.79 8.67
N GLY A 149 1.45 -2.17 8.28
CA GLY A 149 2.38 -2.93 9.12
C GLY A 149 2.75 -2.21 10.41
N SER A 150 2.82 -0.86 10.37
CA SER A 150 3.14 -0.02 11.53
C SER A 150 2.13 -0.16 12.67
N ALA A 151 0.88 -0.56 12.38
CA ALA A 151 -0.19 -0.73 13.35
C ALA A 151 -0.11 -2.03 14.16
N ALA A 152 0.75 -2.98 13.78
CA ALA A 152 0.94 -4.22 14.52
C ALA A 152 1.60 -3.99 15.90
N ASP A 153 1.52 -4.98 16.80
CA ASP A 153 2.25 -4.94 18.08
C ASP A 153 3.76 -4.97 17.85
N LYS A 154 4.20 -5.61 16.77
CA LYS A 154 5.61 -5.78 16.43
C LYS A 154 5.82 -5.83 14.92
N ILE A 155 6.91 -5.22 14.49
CA ILE A 155 7.38 -5.29 13.09
C ILE A 155 8.65 -6.13 13.05
N VAL A 156 8.65 -7.15 12.21
CA VAL A 156 9.80 -8.02 11.95
C VAL A 156 10.13 -7.94 10.47
N ALA A 157 11.41 -7.95 10.13
CA ALA A 157 11.85 -7.98 8.74
C ALA A 157 12.74 -9.19 8.48
N SER A 158 12.57 -9.85 7.35
CA SER A 158 13.52 -10.84 6.85
C SER A 158 14.88 -10.18 6.59
N PRO A 159 16.01 -10.93 6.65
CA PRO A 159 17.34 -10.32 6.56
C PRO A 159 17.60 -9.46 5.32
N GLY A 160 17.00 -9.80 4.18
CA GLY A 160 17.12 -9.06 2.91
C GLY A 160 15.95 -8.10 2.63
N ALA A 161 14.99 -7.98 3.56
CA ALA A 161 13.80 -7.19 3.32
C ALA A 161 14.10 -5.68 3.32
N GLN A 162 13.26 -4.95 2.60
CA GLN A 162 13.23 -3.51 2.54
C GLN A 162 11.93 -2.97 3.14
N VAL A 163 12.02 -1.88 3.90
CA VAL A 163 10.87 -1.23 4.51
C VAL A 163 10.95 0.29 4.36
N GLY A 164 9.80 0.97 4.33
CA GLY A 164 9.79 2.43 4.28
C GLY A 164 8.91 3.01 3.19
N SER A 165 9.47 3.87 2.35
CA SER A 165 8.71 4.62 1.33
C SER A 165 7.54 5.40 1.95
N ILE A 166 7.78 6.07 3.11
CA ILE A 166 6.78 6.90 3.78
C ILE A 166 6.64 8.19 3.01
N GLY A 167 5.63 8.23 2.16
CA GLY A 167 5.36 9.34 1.25
C GLY A 167 4.13 9.07 0.40
N THR A 168 3.67 10.11 -0.29
CA THR A 168 2.52 10.07 -1.19
C THR A 168 2.86 10.74 -2.50
N ILE A 169 2.27 10.28 -3.58
CA ILE A 169 2.43 10.83 -4.93
C ILE A 169 1.07 10.97 -5.61
N ALA A 170 0.92 11.97 -6.45
CA ALA A 170 -0.13 12.05 -7.45
C ALA A 170 0.52 12.24 -8.82
N VAL A 171 -0.08 11.67 -9.86
CA VAL A 171 0.42 11.76 -11.22
C VAL A 171 -0.67 12.35 -12.10
N HIS A 172 -0.33 13.36 -12.89
CA HIS A 172 -1.16 13.87 -13.97
C HIS A 172 -0.52 13.53 -15.32
N ILE A 173 -1.35 13.04 -16.25
CA ILE A 173 -0.93 12.75 -17.62
C ILE A 173 -1.66 13.71 -18.54
N ASP A 174 -0.94 14.66 -19.12
CA ASP A 174 -1.45 15.53 -20.16
C ASP A 174 -1.55 14.77 -21.49
N GLN A 175 -2.76 14.59 -21.98
CA GLN A 175 -3.07 13.93 -23.25
C GLN A 175 -3.50 14.92 -24.33
N SER A 176 -3.43 16.24 -24.08
CA SER A 176 -3.97 17.28 -24.97
C SER A 176 -3.42 17.20 -26.39
N LYS A 177 -2.11 16.96 -26.56
CA LYS A 177 -1.48 16.81 -27.86
C LYS A 177 -1.97 15.58 -28.62
N ALA A 178 -2.01 14.42 -27.97
CA ALA A 178 -2.49 13.19 -28.58
C ALA A 178 -3.97 13.28 -29.01
N ILE A 179 -4.77 13.96 -28.21
CA ILE A 179 -6.19 14.22 -28.51
C ILE A 179 -6.33 15.13 -29.73
N ALA A 180 -5.55 16.19 -29.80
CA ALA A 180 -5.54 17.13 -30.95
C ALA A 180 -5.07 16.44 -32.24
N GLU A 181 -4.01 15.64 -32.19
CA GLU A 181 -3.51 14.85 -33.32
C GLU A 181 -4.54 13.82 -33.82
N ALA A 182 -5.37 13.27 -32.91
CA ALA A 182 -6.49 12.41 -33.28
C ALA A 182 -7.72 13.16 -33.84
N GLY A 183 -7.64 14.49 -33.97
CA GLY A 183 -8.71 15.33 -34.54
C GLY A 183 -9.85 15.65 -33.57
N TYR A 184 -9.67 15.45 -32.27
CA TYR A 184 -10.66 15.75 -31.24
C TYR A 184 -10.33 17.04 -30.49
N LYS A 185 -11.40 17.76 -30.09
CA LYS A 185 -11.33 18.89 -29.15
C LYS A 185 -12.42 18.72 -28.10
N TYR A 186 -12.05 18.71 -26.83
CA TYR A 186 -13.00 18.69 -25.73
C TYR A 186 -13.31 20.11 -25.27
N THR A 187 -14.57 20.36 -24.95
CA THR A 187 -15.01 21.63 -24.33
C THR A 187 -15.88 21.25 -23.13
N PHE A 188 -15.47 21.71 -21.96
CA PHE A 188 -16.21 21.47 -20.71
C PHE A 188 -17.14 22.63 -20.39
N PHE A 189 -18.41 22.36 -20.17
CA PHE A 189 -19.36 23.28 -19.61
C PHE A 189 -19.60 22.88 -18.15
N THR A 190 -19.13 23.66 -17.19
CA THR A 190 -19.14 23.27 -15.78
C THR A 190 -19.83 24.30 -14.92
N ALA A 191 -20.48 23.85 -13.85
CA ALA A 191 -20.91 24.65 -12.73
C ALA A 191 -20.08 24.26 -11.50
N GLY A 192 -19.50 25.27 -10.84
CA GLY A 192 -18.47 25.11 -9.79
C GLY A 192 -17.06 25.30 -10.37
N LYS A 193 -16.34 26.31 -9.83
CA LYS A 193 -15.03 26.79 -10.36
C LYS A 193 -14.03 25.65 -10.65
N TYR A 194 -13.99 24.64 -9.81
CA TYR A 194 -12.96 23.58 -9.87
C TYR A 194 -13.47 22.24 -10.38
N LYS A 195 -14.67 22.20 -11.00
CA LYS A 195 -15.31 20.92 -11.38
C LYS A 195 -14.54 20.12 -12.43
N ALA A 196 -13.82 20.80 -13.34
CA ALA A 196 -12.99 20.19 -14.36
C ALA A 196 -11.49 20.38 -14.10
N LEU A 197 -11.11 20.79 -12.89
CA LEU A 197 -9.73 21.06 -12.54
C LEU A 197 -8.89 19.79 -12.67
N GLY A 198 -7.74 19.90 -13.37
CA GLY A 198 -6.80 18.80 -13.54
C GLY A 198 -7.30 17.67 -14.45
N ASN A 199 -8.24 17.95 -15.36
CA ASN A 199 -8.59 17.00 -16.39
C ASN A 199 -7.38 16.75 -17.33
N ASN A 200 -7.35 15.60 -17.99
CA ASN A 200 -6.21 15.15 -18.80
C ASN A 200 -6.24 15.64 -20.26
N THR A 201 -7.22 16.47 -20.63
CA THR A 201 -7.38 16.96 -22.01
C THR A 201 -6.75 18.32 -22.23
N GLU A 202 -6.16 18.90 -21.20
CA GLU A 202 -5.45 20.17 -21.22
C GLU A 202 -4.27 20.14 -20.22
N PRO A 203 -3.23 20.98 -20.43
CA PRO A 203 -2.14 21.15 -19.48
C PRO A 203 -2.66 21.60 -18.10
N LEU A 204 -1.96 21.24 -17.04
CA LEU A 204 -2.31 21.68 -15.70
C LEU A 204 -2.18 23.21 -15.57
N SER A 205 -3.23 23.82 -15.02
CA SER A 205 -3.16 25.20 -14.55
C SER A 205 -2.43 25.30 -13.20
N GLU A 206 -1.98 26.49 -12.81
CA GLU A 206 -1.39 26.72 -11.48
C GLU A 206 -2.36 26.35 -10.36
N ASP A 207 -3.64 26.73 -10.46
CA ASP A 207 -4.71 26.32 -9.52
C ASP A 207 -4.77 24.78 -9.37
N ALA A 208 -4.57 24.02 -10.47
CA ALA A 208 -4.59 22.57 -10.44
C ALA A 208 -3.34 22.00 -9.77
N VAL A 209 -2.17 22.55 -10.05
CA VAL A 209 -0.92 22.14 -9.38
C VAL A 209 -1.03 22.35 -7.88
N ASP A 210 -1.46 23.51 -7.43
CA ASP A 210 -1.62 23.85 -6.01
C ASP A 210 -2.64 22.94 -5.31
N TYR A 211 -3.75 22.64 -5.99
CA TYR A 211 -4.77 21.75 -5.48
C TYR A 211 -4.22 20.32 -5.27
N TYR A 212 -3.54 19.76 -6.27
CA TYR A 212 -2.96 18.41 -6.16
C TYR A 212 -1.85 18.36 -5.13
N GLN A 213 -0.97 19.37 -5.07
CA GLN A 213 0.07 19.44 -4.06
C GLN A 213 -0.52 19.48 -2.64
N THR A 214 -1.56 20.29 -2.43
CA THR A 214 -2.27 20.35 -1.16
C THR A 214 -2.86 18.98 -0.76
N MET A 215 -3.41 18.23 -1.72
CA MET A 215 -3.92 16.89 -1.45
C MET A 215 -2.80 15.92 -1.08
N VAL A 216 -1.70 15.91 -1.83
CA VAL A 216 -0.52 15.09 -1.55
C VAL A 216 0.02 15.37 -0.15
N ASP A 217 0.18 16.64 0.21
CA ASP A 217 0.69 17.06 1.52
C ASP A 217 -0.25 16.62 2.67
N ARG A 218 -1.56 16.71 2.48
CA ARG A 218 -2.54 16.24 3.47
C ARG A 218 -2.45 14.73 3.70
N TYR A 219 -2.41 13.93 2.64
CA TYR A 219 -2.27 12.47 2.77
C TYR A 219 -0.91 12.09 3.34
N TYR A 220 0.16 12.82 3.00
CA TYR A 220 1.46 12.65 3.63
C TYR A 220 1.41 12.91 5.13
N ASP A 221 0.77 14.01 5.58
CA ASP A 221 0.64 14.31 7.01
C ASP A 221 -0.21 13.28 7.75
N MET A 222 -1.27 12.74 7.12
CA MET A 222 -2.04 11.61 7.66
C MET A 222 -1.15 10.38 7.84
N PHE A 223 -0.35 10.02 6.82
CA PHE A 223 0.57 8.89 6.89
C PHE A 223 1.59 9.05 8.03
N VAL A 224 2.28 10.19 8.08
CA VAL A 224 3.24 10.50 9.15
C VAL A 224 2.58 10.44 10.53
N SER A 225 1.36 10.96 10.66
CA SER A 225 0.61 10.94 11.91
C SER A 225 0.28 9.54 12.38
N ALA A 226 -0.20 8.69 11.47
CA ALA A 226 -0.53 7.31 11.77
C ALA A 226 0.72 6.51 12.19
N VAL A 227 1.82 6.64 11.46
CA VAL A 227 3.08 5.96 11.81
C VAL A 227 3.61 6.45 13.15
N ALA A 228 3.61 7.76 13.40
CA ALA A 228 4.03 8.33 14.68
C ALA A 228 3.22 7.74 15.85
N GLN A 229 1.90 7.72 15.72
CA GLN A 229 1.00 7.14 16.71
C GLN A 229 1.23 5.63 16.90
N ASN A 230 1.36 4.88 15.81
CA ASN A 230 1.52 3.45 15.83
C ASN A 230 2.86 3.02 16.46
N ARG A 231 3.94 3.77 16.19
CA ARG A 231 5.28 3.51 16.70
C ARG A 231 5.58 4.19 18.05
N GLY A 232 4.69 5.08 18.53
CA GLY A 232 4.87 5.79 19.79
C GLY A 232 6.02 6.83 19.74
N ILE A 233 6.23 7.48 18.61
CA ILE A 233 7.27 8.49 18.37
C ILE A 233 6.66 9.80 17.86
N SER A 234 7.45 10.86 17.79
CA SER A 234 6.97 12.14 17.26
C SER A 234 6.84 12.11 15.73
N LYS A 235 5.95 12.95 15.18
CA LYS A 235 5.87 13.17 13.72
C LYS A 235 7.21 13.67 13.16
N GLN A 236 7.94 14.46 13.93
CA GLN A 236 9.25 14.97 13.52
C GLN A 236 10.26 13.84 13.38
N ASP A 237 10.26 12.86 14.30
CA ASP A 237 11.13 11.68 14.19
C ASP A 237 10.81 10.85 12.95
N VAL A 238 9.52 10.67 12.63
CA VAL A 238 9.11 10.00 11.39
C VAL A 238 9.65 10.76 10.17
N LYS A 239 9.45 12.07 10.12
CA LYS A 239 9.91 12.92 9.00
C LYS A 239 11.42 12.93 8.86
N SER A 240 12.18 12.95 9.96
CA SER A 240 13.65 13.07 9.94
C SER A 240 14.38 11.74 9.77
N ASN A 241 13.88 10.66 10.39
CA ASN A 241 14.63 9.43 10.56
C ASN A 241 14.11 8.25 9.73
N TYR A 242 12.86 8.30 9.25
CA TYR A 242 12.23 7.17 8.55
C TYR A 242 12.37 7.26 7.02
N GLY A 243 13.52 7.76 6.54
CA GLY A 243 13.94 7.66 5.14
C GLY A 243 13.35 8.70 4.19
N GLN A 244 12.39 9.54 4.59
CA GLN A 244 11.80 10.61 3.74
C GLN A 244 11.37 10.12 2.34
N GLY A 245 10.58 9.06 2.29
CA GLY A 245 10.15 8.43 1.04
C GLY A 245 11.09 7.35 0.51
N LYS A 246 12.28 7.16 1.08
CA LYS A 246 13.19 6.06 0.71
C LYS A 246 12.80 4.76 1.41
N VAL A 247 13.23 3.64 0.85
CA VAL A 247 13.26 2.36 1.55
C VAL A 247 14.59 2.14 2.23
N LEU A 248 14.57 1.47 3.38
CA LEU A 248 15.75 1.07 4.15
C LEU A 248 15.83 -0.46 4.14
N ILE A 249 17.04 -1.00 4.07
CA ILE A 249 17.27 -2.44 4.30
C ILE A 249 17.02 -2.78 5.78
N ALA A 250 16.68 -4.02 6.07
CA ALA A 250 16.26 -4.47 7.41
C ALA A 250 17.21 -4.01 8.53
N GLN A 251 18.53 -4.09 8.31
CA GLN A 251 19.55 -3.69 9.30
C GLN A 251 19.50 -2.20 9.64
N ASP A 252 19.32 -1.35 8.65
CA ASP A 252 19.24 0.09 8.86
C ASP A 252 17.88 0.50 9.43
N ALA A 253 16.81 -0.19 9.00
CA ALA A 253 15.49 0.01 9.54
C ALA A 253 15.37 -0.31 11.05
N VAL A 254 16.12 -1.31 11.53
CA VAL A 254 16.22 -1.58 12.99
C VAL A 254 16.94 -0.45 13.73
N LYS A 255 18.03 0.09 13.17
CA LYS A 255 18.79 1.17 13.81
C LYS A 255 17.95 2.43 14.07
N VAL A 256 17.04 2.72 13.15
CA VAL A 256 16.15 3.90 13.26
C VAL A 256 14.79 3.60 13.92
N GLY A 257 14.55 2.37 14.34
CA GLY A 257 13.31 1.98 15.03
C GLY A 257 12.11 1.73 14.13
N MET A 258 12.28 1.62 12.82
CA MET A 258 11.20 1.23 11.89
C MET A 258 10.84 -0.24 12.01
N VAL A 259 11.80 -1.08 12.37
CA VAL A 259 11.67 -2.53 12.53
C VAL A 259 12.18 -2.90 13.94
N ASP A 260 11.50 -3.83 14.59
CA ASP A 260 11.83 -4.25 15.95
C ASP A 260 12.83 -5.41 15.99
N GLN A 261 12.82 -6.28 14.97
CA GLN A 261 13.70 -7.46 14.88
C GLN A 261 13.93 -7.89 13.44
N ILE A 262 15.05 -8.58 13.21
CA ILE A 262 15.35 -9.27 11.96
C ILE A 262 15.14 -10.78 12.20
N ARG A 263 14.18 -11.38 11.49
CA ARG A 263 13.86 -12.81 11.48
C ARG A 263 13.11 -13.17 10.21
N THR A 264 13.23 -14.41 9.79
CA THR A 264 12.40 -14.95 8.68
C THR A 264 10.96 -15.18 9.14
N LEU A 265 10.01 -15.24 8.20
CA LEU A 265 8.62 -15.56 8.47
C LEU A 265 8.48 -16.90 9.22
N GLU A 266 9.24 -17.91 8.79
CA GLU A 266 9.24 -19.25 9.40
C GLU A 266 9.67 -19.22 10.87
N GLU A 267 10.70 -18.44 11.20
CA GLU A 267 11.17 -18.27 12.58
C GLU A 267 10.12 -17.59 13.45
N VAL A 268 9.42 -16.58 12.90
CA VAL A 268 8.33 -15.88 13.61
C VAL A 268 7.18 -16.85 13.89
N ILE A 269 6.73 -17.65 12.91
CA ILE A 269 5.70 -18.66 13.08
C ILE A 269 6.10 -19.67 14.17
N LYS A 270 7.30 -20.23 14.06
CA LYS A 270 7.82 -21.18 15.06
C LYS A 270 7.89 -20.57 16.48
N GLN A 271 8.27 -19.31 16.58
CA GLN A 271 8.33 -18.60 17.86
C GLN A 271 6.94 -18.46 18.49
N GLU A 272 5.95 -18.00 17.71
CA GLU A 272 4.59 -17.82 18.21
C GLU A 272 3.94 -19.17 18.59
N GLU A 273 4.14 -20.22 17.81
CA GLU A 273 3.65 -21.56 18.13
C GLU A 273 4.23 -22.10 19.44
N ARG A 274 5.54 -21.96 19.67
CA ARG A 274 6.21 -22.39 20.91
C ARG A 274 5.71 -21.65 22.15
N ARG A 275 5.32 -20.37 22.00
CA ARG A 275 4.81 -19.54 23.10
C ARG A 275 3.55 -20.16 23.74
N TYR A 276 2.68 -20.74 22.91
CA TYR A 276 1.40 -21.31 23.37
C TYR A 276 1.43 -22.81 23.62
N THR A 277 2.53 -23.48 23.32
CA THR A 277 2.74 -24.90 23.67
C THR A 277 3.37 -25.08 25.07
N ARG A 278 4.07 -24.06 25.58
CA ARG A 278 4.75 -24.09 26.90
C ARG A 278 3.86 -23.70 28.07
N THR A 279 2.61 -23.33 27.86
CA THR A 279 1.66 -22.90 28.88
C THR A 279 0.70 -24.03 29.27
N ARG A 280 1.20 -25.29 29.31
CA ARG A 280 0.51 -26.44 29.89
C ARG A 280 1.28 -26.99 31.06
#